data_ffa5808dad13ed6f72f06f5ed50e4666
#
_entry.id   ffa5808dad13ed6f72f06f5ed50e4666
#
_cell.length_a   1.000
_cell.length_b   1.000
_cell.length_c   1.000
_cell.angle_alpha   90.00
_cell.angle_beta   90.00
_cell.angle_gamma   90.00
#
_symmetry.space_group_name_H-M   'P 1'
#
loop_
_entity.id
_entity.type
_entity.pdbx_description
1 polymer ?
#
loop_
_entity_poly.entity_id
_entity_poly.type
_entity_poly.pdbx_seq_one_letter_code
_entity_poly.pdbx_strand_id
1 'polypeptide(L)'
;MKIIQKLLNWYLSINALPYWVILVVDSLICYLSGIFVFWMYYHGAIAWENMVLLTKTIFMYMVFNLIGFRLFRTYSGIIRYSSFVDLQRVALAMVLSLSIAEVMHYVIYHWNLEFVRLEGRQIAAMYLVATIGMMLFRILVKSLYDVVFNTDKGLRTLIYGVKDGGVGLAKTIRSEQKSNFQLKGFIAHDPTLGGRILMGEKVYMADEDLAKYIKALKIQAVLVSPLQNDKFRNDLKLQDTLLNLGVRIFMSSGEKEWNQNDDYTKVQLKEISIEDLLPR
;
A
#
# COMPACT_ATOMS: atom_id res chain seq x y z
N MET A 1 4.61 -8.08 -24.15
CA MET A 1 3.53 -8.35 -23.20
C MET A 1 3.64 -9.68 -22.45
N LYS A 2 3.81 -10.84 -23.12
CA LYS A 2 3.88 -12.17 -22.46
C LYS A 2 5.03 -12.33 -21.44
N ILE A 3 6.20 -11.73 -21.66
CA ILE A 3 7.37 -11.83 -20.75
C ILE A 3 7.10 -11.04 -19.46
N ILE A 4 6.52 -9.84 -19.57
CA ILE A 4 6.17 -8.99 -18.42
C ILE A 4 5.11 -9.69 -17.58
N GLN A 5 4.08 -10.28 -18.19
CA GLN A 5 3.08 -11.08 -17.50
C GLN A 5 3.67 -12.31 -16.80
N LYS A 6 4.64 -12.98 -17.41
CA LYS A 6 5.30 -14.16 -16.81
C LYS A 6 6.17 -13.76 -15.61
N LEU A 7 6.90 -12.64 -15.72
CA LEU A 7 7.67 -12.08 -14.62
C LEU A 7 6.77 -11.58 -13.48
N LEU A 8 5.67 -10.89 -13.82
CA LEU A 8 4.66 -10.45 -12.84
C LEU A 8 4.03 -11.65 -12.13
N ASN A 9 3.58 -12.66 -12.85
CA ASN A 9 2.99 -13.85 -12.25
C ASN A 9 3.98 -14.61 -11.37
N TRP A 10 5.26 -14.71 -11.78
CA TRP A 10 6.32 -15.29 -10.95
C TRP A 10 6.56 -14.48 -9.69
N TYR A 11 6.71 -13.16 -9.81
CA TYR A 11 6.87 -12.24 -8.69
C TYR A 11 5.68 -12.30 -7.71
N LEU A 12 4.48 -12.38 -8.24
CA LEU A 12 3.22 -12.38 -7.48
C LEU A 12 2.93 -13.74 -6.82
N SER A 13 3.53 -14.84 -7.31
CA SER A 13 3.43 -16.18 -6.70
C SER A 13 4.33 -16.33 -5.46
N ILE A 14 5.33 -15.45 -5.28
CA ILE A 14 6.23 -15.47 -4.13
C ILE A 14 5.56 -14.75 -2.96
N ASN A 15 5.34 -15.43 -1.85
CA ASN A 15 4.68 -14.87 -0.66
C ASN A 15 5.40 -13.66 -0.06
N ALA A 16 6.73 -13.59 -0.15
CA ALA A 16 7.54 -12.43 0.22
C ALA A 16 8.84 -12.45 -0.58
N LEU A 17 9.30 -11.27 -1.05
CA LEU A 17 10.62 -11.14 -1.65
C LEU A 17 11.70 -11.38 -0.59
N PRO A 18 12.78 -12.09 -0.94
CA PRO A 18 13.95 -12.19 -0.08
C PRO A 18 14.54 -10.80 0.21
N TYR A 19 15.00 -10.57 1.42
CA TYR A 19 15.58 -9.28 1.86
C TYR A 19 16.71 -8.77 0.97
N TRP A 20 17.53 -9.69 0.44
CA TRP A 20 18.64 -9.33 -0.43
C TRP A 20 18.18 -8.74 -1.76
N VAL A 21 17.04 -9.15 -2.30
CA VAL A 21 16.48 -8.57 -3.54
C VAL A 21 16.11 -7.11 -3.34
N ILE A 22 15.47 -6.78 -2.21
CA ILE A 22 15.11 -5.40 -1.86
C ILE A 22 16.38 -4.55 -1.76
N LEU A 23 17.39 -5.07 -1.06
CA LEU A 23 18.66 -4.38 -0.89
C LEU A 23 19.39 -4.16 -2.22
N VAL A 24 19.38 -5.15 -3.11
CA VAL A 24 19.97 -5.02 -4.45
C VAL A 24 19.23 -3.96 -5.27
N VAL A 25 17.90 -3.93 -5.24
CA VAL A 25 17.12 -2.93 -5.97
C VAL A 25 17.37 -1.52 -5.42
N ASP A 26 17.35 -1.35 -4.10
CA ASP A 26 17.66 -0.05 -3.46
C ASP A 26 19.08 0.41 -3.81
N SER A 27 20.06 -0.49 -3.79
CA SER A 27 21.44 -0.20 -4.18
C SER A 27 21.56 0.16 -5.66
N LEU A 28 20.83 -0.52 -6.55
CA LEU A 28 20.79 -0.21 -7.97
C LEU A 28 20.19 1.19 -8.21
N ILE A 29 19.13 1.56 -7.50
CA ILE A 29 18.53 2.90 -7.58
C ILE A 29 19.57 3.96 -7.14
N CYS A 30 20.30 3.73 -6.05
CA CYS A 30 21.35 4.63 -5.61
C CYS A 30 22.46 4.78 -6.66
N TYR A 31 22.90 3.67 -7.27
CA TYR A 31 23.91 3.66 -8.32
C TYR A 31 23.47 4.46 -9.55
N LEU A 32 22.27 4.18 -10.06
CA LEU A 32 21.71 4.88 -11.22
C LEU A 32 21.48 6.37 -10.95
N SER A 33 21.03 6.73 -9.74
CA SER A 33 20.88 8.12 -9.31
C SER A 33 22.22 8.87 -9.31
N GLY A 34 23.28 8.20 -8.87
CA GLY A 34 24.62 8.75 -8.91
C GLY A 34 25.10 9.07 -10.33
N ILE A 35 24.97 8.12 -11.24
CA ILE A 35 25.31 8.31 -12.65
C ILE A 35 24.46 9.42 -13.26
N PHE A 36 23.14 9.40 -13.02
CA PHE A 36 22.20 10.36 -13.59
C PHE A 36 22.54 11.79 -13.17
N VAL A 37 22.77 12.03 -11.88
CA VAL A 37 23.10 13.38 -11.38
C VAL A 37 24.45 13.84 -11.92
N PHE A 38 25.46 12.98 -11.96
CA PHE A 38 26.75 13.33 -12.52
C PHE A 38 26.63 13.68 -14.02
N TRP A 39 25.88 12.89 -14.79
CA TRP A 39 25.61 13.17 -16.20
C TRP A 39 24.89 14.51 -16.41
N MET A 40 23.96 14.85 -15.52
CA MET A 40 23.22 16.11 -15.59
C MET A 40 24.12 17.33 -15.34
N TYR A 41 25.10 17.22 -14.42
CA TYR A 41 25.99 18.33 -14.09
C TYR A 41 27.13 18.51 -15.10
N TYR A 42 27.71 17.42 -15.62
CA TYR A 42 28.94 17.47 -16.42
C TYR A 42 28.75 17.19 -17.90
N HIS A 43 27.53 17.02 -18.38
CA HIS A 43 27.17 16.58 -19.72
C HIS A 43 27.76 15.19 -20.09
N GLY A 44 27.13 14.51 -21.05
CA GLY A 44 27.35 13.10 -21.30
C GLY A 44 28.79 12.68 -21.65
N ALA A 45 29.54 13.51 -22.37
CA ALA A 45 30.92 13.16 -22.79
C ALA A 45 31.86 13.02 -21.60
N ILE A 46 31.89 14.01 -20.69
CA ILE A 46 32.76 14.01 -19.50
C ILE A 46 32.34 12.89 -18.54
N ALA A 47 31.02 12.62 -18.43
CA ALA A 47 30.52 11.53 -17.62
C ALA A 47 31.02 10.17 -18.11
N TRP A 48 31.06 9.98 -19.43
CA TRP A 48 31.53 8.73 -20.04
C TRP A 48 33.04 8.51 -19.85
N GLU A 49 33.86 9.52 -20.07
CA GLU A 49 35.31 9.43 -19.86
C GLU A 49 35.69 9.10 -18.41
N ASN A 50 34.92 9.59 -17.43
CA ASN A 50 35.20 9.36 -16.02
C ASN A 50 34.38 8.22 -15.41
N MET A 51 33.69 7.38 -16.21
CA MET A 51 32.74 6.36 -15.75
C MET A 51 33.36 5.39 -14.74
N VAL A 52 34.60 4.94 -14.97
CA VAL A 52 35.28 3.98 -14.08
C VAL A 52 35.53 4.61 -12.71
N LEU A 53 36.07 5.84 -12.70
CA LEU A 53 36.38 6.54 -11.46
C LEU A 53 35.11 6.96 -10.71
N LEU A 54 34.08 7.38 -11.46
CA LEU A 54 32.75 7.67 -10.93
C LEU A 54 32.12 6.43 -10.28
N THR A 55 32.17 5.29 -10.96
CA THR A 55 31.66 4.03 -10.41
C THR A 55 32.37 3.67 -9.11
N LYS A 56 33.69 3.78 -9.05
CA LYS A 56 34.49 3.56 -7.81
C LYS A 56 34.01 4.49 -6.68
N THR A 57 33.76 5.76 -6.98
CA THR A 57 33.29 6.75 -6.02
C THR A 57 31.87 6.42 -5.51
N ILE A 58 30.94 6.09 -6.42
CA ILE A 58 29.59 5.70 -6.05
C ILE A 58 29.58 4.42 -5.20
N PHE A 59 30.40 3.41 -5.52
CA PHE A 59 30.52 2.19 -4.71
C PHE A 59 30.98 2.49 -3.29
N MET A 60 31.90 3.42 -3.11
CA MET A 60 32.31 3.85 -1.79
C MET A 60 31.12 4.46 -1.01
N TYR A 61 30.33 5.35 -1.64
CA TYR A 61 29.14 5.91 -0.99
C TYR A 61 28.06 4.84 -0.72
N MET A 62 27.96 3.81 -1.57
CA MET A 62 27.03 2.69 -1.35
C MET A 62 27.33 1.92 -0.05
N VAL A 63 28.59 1.83 0.38
CA VAL A 63 28.92 1.22 1.68
C VAL A 63 28.21 1.96 2.82
N PHE A 64 28.19 3.30 2.77
CA PHE A 64 27.48 4.10 3.77
C PHE A 64 25.97 3.92 3.69
N ASN A 65 25.42 3.77 2.48
CA ASN A 65 24.01 3.47 2.28
C ASN A 65 23.64 2.12 2.91
N LEU A 66 24.49 1.08 2.76
CA LEU A 66 24.27 -0.21 3.39
C LEU A 66 24.24 -0.13 4.91
N ILE A 67 25.07 0.73 5.52
CA ILE A 67 25.05 1.00 6.97
C ILE A 67 23.70 1.63 7.36
N GLY A 68 23.26 2.67 6.63
CA GLY A 68 21.96 3.31 6.84
C GLY A 68 20.79 2.34 6.70
N PHE A 69 20.80 1.54 5.63
CA PHE A 69 19.74 0.54 5.38
C PHE A 69 19.68 -0.52 6.49
N ARG A 70 20.82 -0.97 7.00
CA ARG A 70 20.88 -1.94 8.07
C ARG A 70 20.39 -1.35 9.40
N LEU A 71 20.76 -0.12 9.73
CA LEU A 71 20.39 0.55 10.97
C LEU A 71 18.86 0.76 11.04
N PHE A 72 18.27 1.28 9.98
CA PHE A 72 16.84 1.55 9.90
C PHE A 72 16.01 0.36 9.42
N ARG A 73 16.63 -0.78 9.11
CA ARG A 73 15.97 -2.02 8.64
C ARG A 73 15.03 -1.77 7.46
N THR A 74 15.45 -0.96 6.48
CA THR A 74 14.63 -0.56 5.34
C THR A 74 14.17 -1.74 4.47
N TYR A 75 14.89 -2.85 4.53
CA TYR A 75 14.64 -4.09 3.80
C TYR A 75 13.71 -5.07 4.54
N SER A 76 13.35 -4.81 5.80
CA SER A 76 12.54 -5.75 6.60
C SER A 76 11.05 -5.75 6.25
N GLY A 77 10.57 -4.72 5.54
CA GLY A 77 9.18 -4.61 5.11
C GLY A 77 8.85 -5.44 3.87
N ILE A 78 7.61 -5.91 3.78
CA ILE A 78 7.09 -6.51 2.54
C ILE A 78 6.69 -5.37 1.62
N ILE A 79 7.42 -5.13 0.51
CA ILE A 79 7.26 -3.96 -0.37
C ILE A 79 5.80 -3.77 -0.82
N ARG A 80 5.09 -4.86 -1.13
CA ARG A 80 3.68 -4.81 -1.57
C ARG A 80 2.72 -4.26 -0.52
N TYR A 81 3.08 -4.30 0.76
CA TYR A 81 2.31 -3.73 1.88
C TYR A 81 2.99 -2.51 2.48
N SER A 82 3.90 -1.89 1.73
CA SER A 82 4.66 -0.72 2.19
C SER A 82 3.73 0.33 2.80
N SER A 83 4.07 0.72 4.02
CA SER A 83 3.36 1.71 4.81
C SER A 83 4.09 3.04 4.78
N PHE A 84 3.45 4.10 5.27
CA PHE A 84 4.10 5.40 5.46
C PHE A 84 5.34 5.29 6.36
N VAL A 85 5.30 4.40 7.35
CA VAL A 85 6.45 4.14 8.24
C VAL A 85 7.66 3.59 7.48
N ASP A 86 7.44 2.75 6.47
CA ASP A 86 8.54 2.21 5.66
C ASP A 86 9.18 3.31 4.79
N LEU A 87 8.38 4.25 4.27
CA LEU A 87 8.90 5.42 3.56
C LEU A 87 9.71 6.33 4.49
N GLN A 88 9.26 6.54 5.73
CA GLN A 88 10.02 7.29 6.74
C GLN A 88 11.35 6.62 7.06
N ARG A 89 11.40 5.29 7.21
CA ARG A 89 12.64 4.54 7.45
C ARG A 89 13.64 4.75 6.31
N VAL A 90 13.18 4.72 5.06
CA VAL A 90 14.02 5.00 3.88
C VAL A 90 14.56 6.43 3.95
N ALA A 91 13.71 7.42 4.20
CA ALA A 91 14.13 8.82 4.31
C ALA A 91 15.20 9.02 5.40
N LEU A 92 14.97 8.46 6.60
CA LEU A 92 15.93 8.56 7.71
C LEU A 92 17.24 7.85 7.40
N ALA A 93 17.21 6.68 6.77
CA ALA A 93 18.42 5.98 6.34
C ALA A 93 19.22 6.82 5.34
N MET A 94 18.55 7.45 4.37
CA MET A 94 19.21 8.27 3.37
C MET A 94 19.76 9.58 3.93
N VAL A 95 19.07 10.21 4.89
CA VAL A 95 19.58 11.40 5.59
C VAL A 95 20.85 11.06 6.37
N LEU A 96 20.85 9.94 7.11
CA LEU A 96 22.05 9.48 7.81
C LEU A 96 23.21 9.21 6.84
N SER A 97 22.93 8.47 5.75
CA SER A 97 23.92 8.13 4.74
C SER A 97 24.48 9.37 4.05
N LEU A 98 23.63 10.36 3.74
CA LEU A 98 24.05 11.66 3.22
C LEU A 98 24.99 12.37 4.19
N SER A 99 24.66 12.42 5.49
CA SER A 99 25.50 13.06 6.49
C SER A 99 26.89 12.42 6.56
N ILE A 100 26.98 11.10 6.49
CA ILE A 100 28.25 10.37 6.44
C ILE A 100 28.99 10.66 5.13
N ALA A 101 28.27 10.71 4.00
CA ALA A 101 28.86 10.98 2.70
C ALA A 101 29.47 12.39 2.61
N GLU A 102 28.82 13.40 3.20
CA GLU A 102 29.36 14.77 3.26
C GLU A 102 30.64 14.83 4.11
N VAL A 103 30.68 14.13 5.24
CA VAL A 103 31.92 14.03 6.04
C VAL A 103 33.02 13.34 5.24
N MET A 104 32.70 12.25 4.50
CA MET A 104 33.69 11.56 3.68
C MET A 104 34.15 12.41 2.49
N HIS A 105 33.25 13.21 1.90
CA HIS A 105 33.64 14.21 0.89
C HIS A 105 34.74 15.14 1.40
N TYR A 106 34.57 15.67 2.61
CA TYR A 106 35.58 16.52 3.23
C TYR A 106 36.91 15.78 3.41
N VAL A 107 36.90 14.52 3.83
CA VAL A 107 38.09 13.67 3.96
C VAL A 107 38.77 13.45 2.61
N ILE A 108 38.03 13.14 1.55
CA ILE A 108 38.56 12.95 0.18
C ILE A 108 39.22 14.21 -0.31
N TYR A 109 38.61 15.37 -0.09
CA TYR A 109 39.14 16.66 -0.50
C TYR A 109 40.43 16.99 0.24
N HIS A 110 40.49 16.79 1.56
CA HIS A 110 41.63 17.15 2.39
C HIS A 110 42.84 16.23 2.18
N TRP A 111 42.60 14.93 1.96
CA TRP A 111 43.68 13.93 1.82
C TRP A 111 44.04 13.63 0.35
N ASN A 112 43.46 14.34 -0.61
CA ASN A 112 43.71 14.16 -2.04
C ASN A 112 43.59 12.70 -2.52
N LEU A 113 42.56 11.98 -2.06
CA LEU A 113 42.33 10.61 -2.46
C LEU A 113 41.89 10.51 -3.94
N GLU A 114 42.27 9.41 -4.59
CA GLU A 114 41.92 9.13 -5.99
C GLU A 114 40.45 8.74 -6.20
N PHE A 115 39.56 9.70 -5.98
CA PHE A 115 38.13 9.59 -6.25
C PHE A 115 37.67 10.81 -7.05
N VAL A 116 36.50 10.68 -7.72
CA VAL A 116 35.87 11.85 -8.34
C VAL A 116 35.52 12.85 -7.23
N ARG A 117 35.99 14.04 -7.36
CA ARG A 117 35.66 15.15 -6.44
C ARG A 117 34.27 15.68 -6.79
N LEU A 118 33.26 15.15 -6.12
CA LEU A 118 31.92 15.65 -6.23
C LEU A 118 31.75 16.84 -5.30
N GLU A 119 31.06 17.87 -5.74
CA GLU A 119 30.66 18.97 -4.85
C GLU A 119 29.55 18.48 -3.87
N GLY A 120 29.47 19.05 -2.66
CA GLY A 120 28.44 18.71 -1.68
C GLY A 120 27.01 18.84 -2.27
N ARG A 121 26.76 19.84 -3.13
CA ARG A 121 25.48 19.98 -3.85
C ARG A 121 25.15 18.78 -4.74
N GLN A 122 26.16 18.21 -5.38
CA GLN A 122 25.98 17.03 -6.25
C GLN A 122 25.70 15.79 -5.41
N ILE A 123 26.40 15.62 -4.29
CA ILE A 123 26.15 14.54 -3.34
C ILE A 123 24.72 14.65 -2.80
N ALA A 124 24.31 15.82 -2.32
CA ALA A 124 22.95 16.06 -1.85
C ALA A 124 21.90 15.77 -2.93
N ALA A 125 22.12 16.19 -4.18
CA ALA A 125 21.23 15.89 -5.31
C ALA A 125 21.15 14.39 -5.60
N MET A 126 22.29 13.65 -5.56
CA MET A 126 22.32 12.20 -5.75
C MET A 126 21.47 11.48 -4.69
N TYR A 127 21.62 11.85 -3.42
CA TYR A 127 20.85 11.27 -2.33
C TYR A 127 19.36 11.63 -2.40
N LEU A 128 19.03 12.87 -2.80
CA LEU A 128 17.65 13.29 -3.00
C LEU A 128 16.96 12.47 -4.12
N VAL A 129 17.60 12.38 -5.29
CA VAL A 129 17.10 11.62 -6.43
C VAL A 129 16.95 10.13 -6.07
N ALA A 130 17.93 9.55 -5.38
CA ALA A 130 17.87 8.16 -4.92
C ALA A 130 16.72 7.94 -3.93
N THR A 131 16.50 8.84 -2.98
CA THR A 131 15.40 8.76 -2.01
C THR A 131 14.05 8.79 -2.70
N ILE A 132 13.85 9.76 -3.61
CA ILE A 132 12.63 9.86 -4.41
C ILE A 132 12.43 8.60 -5.25
N GLY A 133 13.49 8.12 -5.91
CA GLY A 133 13.45 6.90 -6.72
C GLY A 133 13.02 5.66 -5.92
N MET A 134 13.58 5.46 -4.74
CA MET A 134 13.20 4.36 -3.85
C MET A 134 11.75 4.46 -3.35
N MET A 135 11.30 5.67 -3.00
CA MET A 135 9.91 5.90 -2.59
C MET A 135 8.93 5.60 -3.74
N LEU A 136 9.22 6.17 -4.93
CA LEU A 136 8.40 5.93 -6.13
C LEU A 136 8.35 4.46 -6.49
N PHE A 137 9.49 3.76 -6.43
CA PHE A 137 9.53 2.32 -6.69
C PHE A 137 8.61 1.54 -5.74
N ARG A 138 8.64 1.84 -4.43
CA ARG A 138 7.76 1.19 -3.44
C ARG A 138 6.28 1.48 -3.69
N ILE A 139 5.94 2.74 -3.99
CA ILE A 139 4.57 3.14 -4.33
C ILE A 139 4.11 2.43 -5.60
N LEU A 140 4.95 2.36 -6.63
CA LEU A 140 4.65 1.71 -7.90
C LEU A 140 4.40 0.21 -7.70
N VAL A 141 5.27 -0.50 -6.98
CA VAL A 141 5.10 -1.93 -6.69
C VAL A 141 3.81 -2.19 -5.94
N LYS A 142 3.48 -1.37 -4.93
CA LYS A 142 2.22 -1.45 -4.19
C LYS A 142 1.02 -1.22 -5.11
N SER A 143 1.04 -0.16 -5.91
CA SER A 143 -0.04 0.18 -6.85
C SER A 143 -0.27 -0.92 -7.88
N LEU A 144 0.80 -1.49 -8.45
CA LEU A 144 0.70 -2.63 -9.37
C LEU A 144 0.10 -3.85 -8.70
N TYR A 145 0.50 -4.11 -7.46
CA TYR A 145 -0.06 -5.22 -6.68
C TYR A 145 -1.56 -5.01 -6.45
N ASP A 146 -1.97 -3.83 -6.01
CA ASP A 146 -3.37 -3.51 -5.77
C ASP A 146 -4.22 -3.64 -7.05
N VAL A 147 -3.69 -3.22 -8.22
CA VAL A 147 -4.39 -3.36 -9.51
C VAL A 147 -4.52 -4.82 -9.94
N VAL A 148 -3.46 -5.62 -9.78
CA VAL A 148 -3.46 -7.02 -10.28
C VAL A 148 -4.27 -7.95 -9.38
N PHE A 149 -4.27 -7.71 -8.06
CA PHE A 149 -4.98 -8.60 -7.10
C PHE A 149 -6.40 -8.15 -6.75
N ASN A 150 -6.77 -6.91 -7.01
CA ASN A 150 -8.18 -6.48 -6.98
C ASN A 150 -8.96 -7.05 -8.20
N THR A 151 -8.63 -8.28 -8.62
CA THR A 151 -9.38 -8.95 -9.68
C THR A 151 -10.79 -9.22 -9.20
N ASP A 152 -11.76 -8.98 -10.10
CA ASP A 152 -13.22 -9.05 -9.97
C ASP A 152 -13.83 -10.42 -9.49
N LYS A 153 -13.15 -11.15 -8.62
CA LYS A 153 -13.53 -12.50 -8.20
C LYS A 153 -14.39 -12.58 -6.95
N GLY A 154 -14.66 -11.45 -6.28
CA GLY A 154 -15.50 -11.42 -5.08
C GLY A 154 -16.92 -10.91 -5.34
N LEU A 155 -17.84 -11.15 -4.40
CA LEU A 155 -19.18 -10.55 -4.39
C LEU A 155 -19.05 -9.04 -4.32
N ARG A 156 -19.67 -8.32 -5.26
CA ARG A 156 -19.71 -6.86 -5.23
C ARG A 156 -20.49 -6.39 -4.00
N THR A 157 -19.81 -5.68 -3.11
CA THR A 157 -20.28 -5.47 -1.75
C THR A 157 -20.26 -4.00 -1.36
N LEU A 158 -21.32 -3.56 -0.67
CA LEU A 158 -21.33 -2.31 0.09
C LEU A 158 -21.17 -2.60 1.58
N ILE A 159 -20.53 -1.69 2.31
CA ILE A 159 -20.43 -1.75 3.77
C ILE A 159 -21.43 -0.76 4.36
N TYR A 160 -22.33 -1.25 5.19
CA TYR A 160 -23.23 -0.41 5.98
C TYR A 160 -22.51 0.09 7.22
N GLY A 161 -22.22 1.42 7.23
CA GLY A 161 -21.48 2.12 8.26
C GLY A 161 -20.15 2.68 7.78
N VAL A 162 -19.91 3.96 8.09
CA VAL A 162 -18.75 4.77 7.63
C VAL A 162 -17.76 5.10 8.74
N LYS A 163 -18.05 4.72 10.01
CA LYS A 163 -17.17 4.92 11.16
C LYS A 163 -16.18 3.77 11.33
N ASP A 164 -15.46 3.75 12.42
CA ASP A 164 -14.35 2.83 12.69
C ASP A 164 -14.62 1.36 12.37
N GLY A 165 -15.81 0.85 12.70
CA GLY A 165 -16.20 -0.52 12.40
C GLY A 165 -16.32 -0.78 10.88
N GLY A 166 -16.85 0.17 10.09
CA GLY A 166 -16.93 0.06 8.64
C GLY A 166 -15.57 0.18 7.98
N VAL A 167 -14.73 1.08 8.49
CA VAL A 167 -13.33 1.24 8.05
C VAL A 167 -12.53 -0.03 8.38
N GLY A 168 -12.75 -0.62 9.56
CA GLY A 168 -12.14 -1.90 9.95
C GLY A 168 -12.48 -3.03 9.00
N LEU A 169 -13.77 -3.24 8.69
CA LEU A 169 -14.22 -4.23 7.70
C LEU A 169 -13.61 -4.00 6.32
N ALA A 170 -13.57 -2.74 5.86
CA ALA A 170 -12.97 -2.40 4.57
C ALA A 170 -11.48 -2.74 4.52
N LYS A 171 -10.74 -2.49 5.61
CA LYS A 171 -9.33 -2.88 5.73
C LYS A 171 -9.16 -4.40 5.69
N THR A 172 -10.00 -5.15 6.39
CA THR A 172 -9.98 -6.61 6.39
C THR A 172 -10.21 -7.17 4.99
N ILE A 173 -11.27 -6.71 4.28
CA ILE A 173 -11.56 -7.13 2.91
C ILE A 173 -10.37 -6.87 1.97
N ARG A 174 -9.72 -5.72 2.11
CA ARG A 174 -8.58 -5.34 1.27
C ARG A 174 -7.27 -6.07 1.63
N SER A 175 -7.10 -6.49 2.88
CA SER A 175 -5.91 -7.21 3.33
C SER A 175 -5.96 -8.70 3.01
N GLU A 176 -7.14 -9.28 2.88
CA GLU A 176 -7.31 -10.68 2.54
C GLU A 176 -7.08 -10.93 1.04
N GLN A 177 -6.04 -11.67 0.70
CA GLN A 177 -5.68 -12.01 -0.70
C GLN A 177 -6.75 -12.82 -1.45
N LYS A 178 -7.62 -13.51 -0.72
CA LYS A 178 -8.72 -14.32 -1.25
C LYS A 178 -10.05 -13.90 -0.63
N SER A 179 -10.27 -12.60 -0.51
CA SER A 179 -11.55 -12.13 -0.02
C SER A 179 -12.67 -12.54 -0.97
N ASN A 180 -13.71 -13.12 -0.40
CA ASN A 180 -14.93 -13.42 -1.15
C ASN A 180 -15.75 -12.16 -1.46
N PHE A 181 -15.30 -10.99 -1.03
CA PHE A 181 -16.00 -9.72 -1.15
C PHE A 181 -15.16 -8.69 -1.91
N GLN A 182 -15.81 -7.96 -2.81
CA GLN A 182 -15.23 -6.83 -3.54
C GLN A 182 -15.92 -5.55 -3.06
N LEU A 183 -15.19 -4.70 -2.33
CA LEU A 183 -15.73 -3.42 -1.86
C LEU A 183 -16.01 -2.49 -3.05
N LYS A 184 -17.23 -1.93 -3.11
CA LYS A 184 -17.71 -0.98 -4.13
C LYS A 184 -18.25 0.32 -3.52
N GLY A 185 -18.30 0.41 -2.20
CA GLY A 185 -18.73 1.61 -1.50
C GLY A 185 -19.22 1.36 -0.09
N PHE A 186 -19.72 2.43 0.50
CA PHE A 186 -20.27 2.44 1.84
C PHE A 186 -21.70 2.98 1.83
N ILE A 187 -22.50 2.57 2.81
CA ILE A 187 -23.86 3.09 3.03
C ILE A 187 -23.86 3.90 4.32
N ALA A 188 -24.38 5.12 4.28
CA ALA A 188 -24.53 6.01 5.43
C ALA A 188 -25.94 6.59 5.53
N HIS A 189 -26.38 6.89 6.75
CA HIS A 189 -27.62 7.66 7.02
C HIS A 189 -27.36 9.15 7.16
N ASP A 190 -26.12 9.54 7.45
CA ASP A 190 -25.77 10.93 7.67
C ASP A 190 -25.65 11.68 6.34
N PRO A 191 -26.53 12.68 6.07
CA PRO A 191 -26.51 13.43 4.83
C PRO A 191 -25.17 14.13 4.56
N THR A 192 -24.43 14.48 5.60
CA THR A 192 -23.15 15.17 5.48
C THR A 192 -22.05 14.29 4.88
N LEU A 193 -22.24 12.97 4.87
CA LEU A 193 -21.29 11.98 4.37
C LEU A 193 -21.64 11.48 2.96
N GLY A 194 -22.85 11.75 2.49
CA GLY A 194 -23.30 11.36 1.15
C GLY A 194 -22.43 11.94 0.05
N GLY A 195 -22.07 11.09 -0.91
CA GLY A 195 -21.24 11.48 -2.06
C GLY A 195 -19.75 11.63 -1.77
N ARG A 196 -19.31 11.57 -0.49
CA ARG A 196 -17.88 11.60 -0.14
C ARG A 196 -17.17 10.32 -0.54
N ILE A 197 -15.85 10.41 -0.62
CA ILE A 197 -14.97 9.25 -0.87
C ILE A 197 -14.34 8.82 0.45
N LEU A 198 -14.55 7.56 0.82
CA LEU A 198 -13.93 6.92 1.99
C LEU A 198 -13.09 5.73 1.51
N MET A 199 -11.81 5.72 1.85
CA MET A 199 -10.87 4.68 1.40
C MET A 199 -10.88 4.43 -0.13
N GLY A 200 -11.07 5.48 -0.93
CA GLY A 200 -11.12 5.40 -2.40
C GLY A 200 -12.46 4.93 -2.98
N GLU A 201 -13.47 4.62 -2.12
CA GLU A 201 -14.80 4.22 -2.54
C GLU A 201 -15.85 5.26 -2.16
N LYS A 202 -16.93 5.36 -2.94
CA LYS A 202 -18.00 6.34 -2.72
C LYS A 202 -18.92 5.94 -1.57
N VAL A 203 -19.37 6.93 -0.80
CA VAL A 203 -20.39 6.78 0.24
C VAL A 203 -21.76 7.07 -0.38
N TYR A 204 -22.67 6.12 -0.31
CA TYR A 204 -24.06 6.20 -0.77
C TYR A 204 -24.97 6.46 0.40
N MET A 205 -26.05 7.22 0.18
CA MET A 205 -27.07 7.44 1.19
C MET A 205 -28.02 6.28 1.28
N ALA A 206 -28.51 6.00 2.51
CA ALA A 206 -29.58 5.02 2.74
C ALA A 206 -30.95 5.68 2.44
N ASP A 207 -31.18 6.05 1.19
CA ASP A 207 -32.37 6.70 0.68
C ASP A 207 -33.00 5.91 -0.49
N GLU A 208 -34.04 6.47 -1.10
CA GLU A 208 -34.75 5.85 -2.24
C GLU A 208 -33.86 5.65 -3.47
N ASP A 209 -32.81 6.47 -3.61
CA ASP A 209 -31.88 6.35 -4.73
C ASP A 209 -30.89 5.18 -4.56
N LEU A 210 -30.72 4.66 -3.34
CA LEU A 210 -29.85 3.51 -3.07
C LEU A 210 -30.17 2.31 -3.96
N ALA A 211 -31.43 2.03 -4.20
CA ALA A 211 -31.87 0.95 -5.07
C ALA A 211 -31.34 1.09 -6.50
N LYS A 212 -31.25 2.31 -7.02
CA LYS A 212 -30.67 2.60 -8.34
C LYS A 212 -29.18 2.29 -8.37
N TYR A 213 -28.43 2.70 -7.32
CA TYR A 213 -27.00 2.44 -7.22
C TYR A 213 -26.69 0.94 -7.08
N ILE A 214 -27.48 0.22 -6.27
CA ILE A 214 -27.35 -1.24 -6.12
C ILE A 214 -27.48 -1.94 -7.48
N LYS A 215 -28.48 -1.59 -8.28
CA LYS A 215 -28.68 -2.15 -9.63
C LYS A 215 -27.56 -1.74 -10.59
N ALA A 216 -27.17 -0.46 -10.62
CA ALA A 216 -26.16 0.06 -11.53
C ALA A 216 -24.78 -0.57 -11.26
N LEU A 217 -24.40 -0.74 -10.00
CA LEU A 217 -23.13 -1.32 -9.58
C LEU A 217 -23.18 -2.85 -9.53
N LYS A 218 -24.35 -3.47 -9.74
CA LYS A 218 -24.59 -4.92 -9.62
C LYS A 218 -24.12 -5.45 -8.25
N ILE A 219 -24.55 -4.79 -7.19
CA ILE A 219 -24.22 -5.17 -5.81
C ILE A 219 -24.90 -6.49 -5.47
N GLN A 220 -24.14 -7.40 -4.89
CA GLN A 220 -24.57 -8.75 -4.55
C GLN A 220 -24.63 -8.99 -3.05
N ALA A 221 -23.94 -8.18 -2.27
CA ALA A 221 -23.88 -8.32 -0.82
C ALA A 221 -23.81 -6.97 -0.11
N VAL A 222 -24.31 -6.92 1.11
CA VAL A 222 -24.11 -5.82 2.06
C VAL A 222 -23.51 -6.40 3.33
N LEU A 223 -22.38 -5.82 3.78
CA LEU A 223 -21.75 -6.16 5.05
C LEU A 223 -22.14 -5.11 6.08
N VAL A 224 -22.75 -5.53 7.15
CA VAL A 224 -23.14 -4.63 8.25
C VAL A 224 -21.98 -4.51 9.21
N SER A 225 -21.57 -3.27 9.48
CA SER A 225 -20.54 -2.98 10.48
C SER A 225 -21.02 -3.41 11.89
N PRO A 226 -20.18 -4.05 12.71
CA PRO A 226 -20.57 -4.51 14.04
C PRO A 226 -21.20 -3.40 14.90
N LEU A 227 -20.65 -2.19 14.82
CA LEU A 227 -21.14 -1.02 15.57
C LEU A 227 -22.46 -0.44 15.05
N GLN A 228 -23.00 -0.97 13.95
CA GLN A 228 -24.25 -0.52 13.33
C GLN A 228 -25.31 -1.61 13.26
N ASN A 229 -25.07 -2.77 13.89
CA ASN A 229 -25.98 -3.91 13.87
C ASN A 229 -27.40 -3.52 14.36
N ASP A 230 -27.51 -2.80 15.48
CA ASP A 230 -28.80 -2.42 16.04
C ASP A 230 -29.55 -1.41 15.16
N LYS A 231 -28.82 -0.45 14.58
CA LYS A 231 -29.41 0.51 13.66
C LYS A 231 -29.91 -0.18 12.40
N PHE A 232 -29.15 -1.12 11.86
CA PHE A 232 -29.55 -1.89 10.69
C PHE A 232 -30.78 -2.74 10.97
N ARG A 233 -30.84 -3.39 12.13
CA ARG A 233 -32.02 -4.21 12.54
C ARG A 233 -33.29 -3.38 12.69
N ASN A 234 -33.18 -2.13 13.09
CA ASN A 234 -34.33 -1.22 13.26
C ASN A 234 -34.75 -0.54 11.94
N ASP A 235 -33.95 -0.65 10.87
CA ASP A 235 -34.25 -0.03 9.58
C ASP A 235 -34.92 -1.04 8.62
N LEU A 236 -36.19 -1.32 8.90
CA LEU A 236 -37.00 -2.25 8.11
C LEU A 236 -37.10 -1.85 6.64
N LYS A 237 -37.19 -0.54 6.35
CA LYS A 237 -37.28 -0.07 4.95
C LYS A 237 -36.05 -0.42 4.13
N LEU A 238 -34.86 -0.25 4.71
CA LEU A 238 -33.61 -0.60 4.05
C LEU A 238 -33.49 -2.10 3.87
N GLN A 239 -33.85 -2.89 4.89
CA GLN A 239 -33.85 -4.36 4.81
C GLN A 239 -34.76 -4.86 3.69
N ASP A 240 -36.02 -4.40 3.65
CA ASP A 240 -36.99 -4.77 2.60
C ASP A 240 -36.45 -4.40 1.20
N THR A 241 -35.83 -3.22 1.06
CA THR A 241 -35.23 -2.79 -0.20
C THR A 241 -34.12 -3.73 -0.65
N LEU A 242 -33.22 -4.10 0.26
CA LEU A 242 -32.10 -5.01 -0.03
C LEU A 242 -32.57 -6.42 -0.36
N LEU A 243 -33.52 -6.96 0.39
CA LEU A 243 -34.09 -8.29 0.18
C LEU A 243 -34.87 -8.38 -1.14
N ASN A 244 -35.69 -7.37 -1.47
CA ASN A 244 -36.42 -7.30 -2.74
C ASN A 244 -35.48 -7.20 -3.96
N LEU A 245 -34.27 -6.70 -3.77
CA LEU A 245 -33.23 -6.64 -4.80
C LEU A 245 -32.36 -7.91 -4.86
N GLY A 246 -32.61 -8.91 -4.01
CA GLY A 246 -31.84 -10.15 -3.95
C GLY A 246 -30.40 -9.97 -3.41
N VAL A 247 -30.17 -8.92 -2.64
CA VAL A 247 -28.84 -8.64 -2.05
C VAL A 247 -28.66 -9.45 -0.77
N ARG A 248 -27.55 -10.20 -0.67
CA ARG A 248 -27.23 -10.98 0.53
C ARG A 248 -26.73 -10.06 1.65
N ILE A 249 -27.21 -10.28 2.84
CA ILE A 249 -26.86 -9.48 4.00
C ILE A 249 -25.95 -10.31 4.90
N PHE A 250 -24.78 -9.75 5.24
CA PHE A 250 -23.84 -10.37 6.16
C PHE A 250 -23.65 -9.47 7.38
N MET A 251 -23.84 -10.04 8.55
CA MET A 251 -23.60 -9.34 9.82
C MET A 251 -22.52 -10.08 10.60
N SER A 252 -21.73 -9.35 11.35
CA SER A 252 -20.88 -9.94 12.36
C SER A 252 -21.77 -10.56 13.44
N SER A 253 -21.59 -11.83 13.75
CA SER A 253 -22.20 -12.43 14.94
C SER A 253 -21.72 -11.61 16.14
N GLY A 254 -22.68 -11.03 16.90
CA GLY A 254 -22.38 -10.26 18.12
C GLY A 254 -21.45 -11.02 19.06
N GLU A 255 -20.84 -10.31 19.98
CA GLU A 255 -19.86 -10.79 20.95
C GLU A 255 -20.19 -12.20 21.44
N LYS A 256 -19.47 -13.20 20.91
CA LYS A 256 -19.40 -14.51 21.53
C LYS A 256 -18.35 -14.40 22.64
N GLU A 257 -18.69 -14.90 23.82
CA GLU A 257 -17.72 -15.13 24.88
C GLU A 257 -16.48 -15.83 24.32
N TRP A 258 -15.34 -15.31 24.69
CA TRP A 258 -14.04 -15.79 24.23
C TRP A 258 -13.81 -17.25 24.65
N ASN A 259 -13.66 -18.13 23.67
CA ASN A 259 -13.17 -19.48 23.87
C ASN A 259 -11.75 -19.59 23.37
N GLN A 260 -10.87 -20.18 24.20
CA GLN A 260 -9.42 -20.33 23.95
C GLN A 260 -9.04 -21.00 22.60
N ASN A 261 -9.99 -21.61 21.90
CA ASN A 261 -9.79 -22.33 20.64
C ASN A 261 -10.25 -21.53 19.40
N ASP A 262 -10.72 -20.31 19.55
CA ASP A 262 -11.16 -19.51 18.40
C ASP A 262 -9.97 -18.80 17.75
N ASP A 263 -9.82 -19.03 16.44
CA ASP A 263 -8.76 -18.44 15.59
C ASP A 263 -9.06 -16.95 15.38
N TYR A 264 -8.30 -16.06 16.02
CA TYR A 264 -8.53 -14.61 16.13
C TYR A 264 -8.47 -13.82 14.82
N THR A 265 -8.09 -14.46 13.72
CA THR A 265 -7.80 -13.76 12.46
C THR A 265 -9.00 -13.64 11.53
N LYS A 266 -10.14 -14.25 11.85
CA LYS A 266 -11.31 -14.22 10.94
C LYS A 266 -12.51 -13.60 11.65
N VAL A 267 -12.87 -12.36 11.24
CA VAL A 267 -14.22 -11.85 11.50
C VAL A 267 -15.19 -12.80 10.86
N GLN A 268 -15.86 -13.65 11.65
CA GLN A 268 -16.86 -14.58 11.15
C GLN A 268 -18.10 -13.77 10.73
N LEU A 269 -18.18 -13.48 9.45
CA LEU A 269 -19.39 -12.91 8.84
C LEU A 269 -20.37 -14.05 8.59
N LYS A 270 -21.50 -14.04 9.29
CA LYS A 270 -22.60 -14.96 9.07
C LYS A 270 -23.57 -14.36 8.04
N GLU A 271 -23.89 -15.10 7.00
CA GLU A 271 -25.02 -14.76 6.11
C GLU A 271 -26.31 -14.89 6.92
N ILE A 272 -27.16 -13.87 6.89
CA ILE A 272 -28.39 -13.82 7.64
C ILE A 272 -29.53 -14.24 6.72
N SER A 273 -30.33 -15.21 7.17
CA SER A 273 -31.60 -15.57 6.53
C SER A 273 -32.68 -14.55 6.94
N ILE A 274 -33.78 -14.53 6.14
CA ILE A 274 -34.92 -13.65 6.41
C ILE A 274 -35.51 -13.94 7.81
N GLU A 275 -35.42 -15.20 8.26
CA GLU A 275 -35.91 -15.66 9.58
C GLU A 275 -35.12 -15.04 10.77
N ASP A 276 -33.83 -14.74 10.58
CA ASP A 276 -32.98 -14.12 11.60
C ASP A 276 -33.26 -12.61 11.79
N LEU A 277 -33.99 -11.99 10.84
CA LEU A 277 -34.34 -10.57 10.87
C LEU A 277 -35.73 -10.31 11.51
N LEU A 278 -36.53 -11.35 11.68
CA LEU A 278 -37.85 -11.20 12.32
C LEU A 278 -37.71 -10.94 13.82
N PRO A 279 -38.43 -9.96 14.37
CA PRO A 279 -38.42 -9.69 15.81
C PRO A 279 -38.98 -10.93 16.53
N ARG A 280 -38.25 -11.42 17.50
CA ARG A 280 -38.70 -12.47 18.43
C ARG A 280 -39.59 -11.88 19.51
#